data_84fba4f3b4b59c4187422ea813d89af4
#
_entry.id   84fba4f3b4b59c4187422ea813d89af4
#
_cell.length_a   1.000
_cell.length_b   1.000
_cell.length_c   1.000
_cell.angle_alpha   90.00
_cell.angle_beta   90.00
_cell.angle_gamma   90.00
#
_symmetry.space_group_name_H-M   'P 1'
#
loop_
_entity.id
_entity.type
_entity.pdbx_description
1 polymer ?
#
loop_
_entity_poly.entity_id
_entity_poly.type
_entity_poly.pdbx_seq_one_letter_code
_entity_poly.pdbx_strand_id
1 'polypeptide(L)'
;RRQRQMCIRDRYSVISPEGCASILFRDASKAEEAAEALKVTPDDMVNIGVCDVVISEPNGGAHRDPKSSARNLKLALLESLNEFSVTKPDMFIDKRIERYDAMGVFEDKK
;
A
#
# COMPACT_ATOMS: atom_id res chain seq x y z
N ARG A 1 -18.51 3.26 14.48
CA ARG A 1 -17.90 3.35 14.64
C ARG A 1 -16.64 3.06 14.06
N ARG A 2 -15.73 2.81 14.72
CA ARG A 2 -14.46 2.45 14.26
C ARG A 2 -14.47 1.37 13.22
N GLN A 3 -15.28 0.37 13.42
CA GLN A 3 -15.47 -0.71 12.50
C GLN A 3 -15.96 -0.22 11.12
N ARG A 4 -16.85 0.73 11.11
CA ARG A 4 -17.33 1.33 9.89
C ARG A 4 -16.20 2.05 9.15
N GLN A 5 -15.33 2.75 9.87
CA GLN A 5 -14.19 3.40 9.28
C GLN A 5 -13.18 2.41 8.72
N MET A 6 -13.00 1.28 9.40
CA MET A 6 -12.09 0.23 8.94
C MET A 6 -12.54 -0.40 7.63
N CYS A 7 -13.83 -0.39 7.35
CA CYS A 7 -14.38 -0.89 6.09
C CYS A 7 -14.22 0.09 4.94
N ILE A 8 -13.82 1.33 5.20
CA ILE A 8 -13.69 2.36 4.18
C ILE A 8 -12.37 2.27 3.44
N ARG A 9 -11.28 2.02 4.16
CA ARG A 9 -9.94 1.97 3.58
C ARG A 9 -9.07 0.92 4.21
N ASP A 10 -8.30 0.25 3.38
CA ASP A 10 -7.24 -0.64 3.82
C ASP A 10 -6.04 0.17 4.29
N ARG A 11 -5.18 -0.48 5.06
CA ARG A 11 -3.92 0.09 5.51
C ARG A 11 -2.78 -0.84 5.16
N TYR A 12 -1.66 -0.25 4.78
CA TYR A 12 -0.42 -0.95 4.56
C TYR A 12 0.64 -0.38 5.49
N SER A 13 0.94 -1.09 6.57
CA SER A 13 1.79 -0.58 7.65
C SER A 13 2.44 -1.71 8.42
N VAL A 14 3.64 -1.46 8.94
CA VAL A 14 4.37 -2.40 9.80
C VAL A 14 4.21 -2.08 11.28
N ILE A 15 3.62 -0.94 11.62
CA ILE A 15 3.49 -0.46 12.99
C ILE A 15 2.19 0.32 13.15
N SER A 16 1.64 0.34 14.36
CA SER A 16 0.46 1.15 14.65
C SER A 16 0.82 2.64 14.72
N PRO A 17 -0.16 3.55 14.47
CA PRO A 17 0.09 4.97 14.64
C PRO A 17 0.58 5.34 16.04
N GLU A 18 0.06 4.70 17.07
CA GLU A 18 0.48 4.92 18.45
C GLU A 18 1.94 4.51 18.67
N GLY A 19 2.34 3.36 18.14
CA GLY A 19 3.73 2.90 18.19
C GLY A 19 4.66 3.84 17.43
N CYS A 20 4.26 4.27 16.26
CA CYS A 20 5.01 5.23 15.46
C CYS A 20 5.17 6.57 16.19
N ALA A 21 4.11 7.08 16.81
CA ALA A 21 4.15 8.31 17.60
C ALA A 21 5.11 8.19 18.78
N SER A 22 5.11 7.05 19.46
CA SER A 22 6.03 6.79 20.58
C SER A 22 7.48 6.85 20.14
N ILE A 23 7.80 6.33 18.98
CA ILE A 23 9.17 6.32 18.46
C ILE A 23 9.58 7.69 17.94
N LEU A 24 8.76 8.33 17.10
CA LEU A 24 9.13 9.58 16.44
C LEU A 24 9.01 10.81 17.35
N PHE A 25 7.93 10.88 18.11
CA PHE A 25 7.61 12.04 18.92
C PHE A 25 7.78 11.83 20.41
N ARG A 26 8.08 10.58 20.81
CA ARG A 26 8.15 10.17 22.22
C ARG A 26 6.87 10.42 22.99
N ASP A 27 5.74 10.42 22.29
CA ASP A 27 4.43 10.72 22.85
C ASP A 27 3.34 9.99 22.06
N ALA A 28 2.79 8.95 22.65
CA ALA A 28 1.75 8.13 22.00
C ALA A 28 0.45 8.90 21.75
N SER A 29 0.23 10.03 22.43
CA SER A 29 -0.96 10.87 22.20
C SER A 29 -0.92 11.56 20.83
N LYS A 30 0.23 11.59 20.17
CA LYS A 30 0.38 12.15 18.83
C LYS A 30 0.13 11.13 17.71
N ALA A 31 -0.65 10.09 17.98
CA ALA A 31 -0.96 9.05 17.02
C ALA A 31 -1.59 9.58 15.73
N GLU A 32 -2.38 10.63 15.83
CA GLU A 32 -3.05 11.24 14.68
C GLU A 32 -2.03 11.86 13.71
N GLU A 33 -1.07 12.61 14.24
CA GLU A 33 0.02 13.19 13.45
C GLU A 33 0.90 12.09 12.83
N ALA A 34 1.18 11.03 13.60
CA ALA A 34 1.95 9.91 13.12
C ALA A 34 1.22 9.16 12.00
N ALA A 35 -0.09 9.00 12.11
CA ALA A 35 -0.91 8.35 11.10
C ALA A 35 -0.86 9.11 9.76
N GLU A 36 -0.91 10.43 9.80
CA GLU A 36 -0.75 11.24 8.59
C GLU A 36 0.64 11.10 7.98
N ALA A 37 1.67 11.10 8.81
CA ALA A 37 3.05 10.97 8.36
C ALA A 37 3.36 9.60 7.75
N LEU A 38 2.73 8.55 8.25
CA LEU A 38 2.94 7.18 7.75
C LEU A 38 2.42 6.95 6.34
N LYS A 39 1.40 7.69 5.90
CA LYS A 39 0.81 7.55 4.58
C LYS A 39 0.44 6.10 4.25
N VAL A 40 -0.41 5.52 5.08
CA VAL A 40 -0.71 4.08 5.05
C VAL A 40 -1.88 3.69 4.14
N THR A 41 -2.57 4.66 3.53
CA THR A 41 -3.68 4.36 2.61
C THR A 41 -3.16 3.85 1.26
N PRO A 42 -3.97 3.08 0.50
CA PRO A 42 -3.56 2.61 -0.81
C PRO A 42 -3.12 3.71 -1.77
N ASP A 43 -3.84 4.83 -1.80
CA ASP A 43 -3.51 5.96 -2.66
C ASP A 43 -2.15 6.57 -2.29
N ASP A 44 -1.89 6.73 -1.00
CA ASP A 44 -0.61 7.22 -0.52
C ASP A 44 0.52 6.27 -0.91
N MET A 45 0.30 4.96 -0.81
CA MET A 45 1.30 3.94 -1.17
C MET A 45 1.65 3.97 -2.65
N VAL A 46 0.67 4.23 -3.52
CA VAL A 46 0.93 4.41 -4.95
C VAL A 46 1.72 5.70 -5.19
N ASN A 47 1.34 6.79 -4.54
CA ASN A 47 2.00 8.08 -4.71
C ASN A 47 3.47 8.06 -4.30
N ILE A 48 3.84 7.33 -3.27
CA ILE A 48 5.23 7.21 -2.83
C ILE A 48 5.99 6.06 -3.52
N GLY A 49 5.33 5.32 -4.41
CA GLY A 49 5.98 4.30 -5.23
C GLY A 49 6.15 2.93 -4.59
N VAL A 50 5.52 2.68 -3.45
CA VAL A 50 5.58 1.38 -2.76
C VAL A 50 4.64 0.36 -3.41
N CYS A 51 3.47 0.80 -3.83
CA CYS A 51 2.49 -0.02 -4.53
C CYS A 51 2.34 0.46 -5.98
N ASP A 52 1.96 -0.46 -6.86
CA ASP A 52 1.80 -0.17 -8.29
C ASP A 52 0.38 0.19 -8.66
N VAL A 53 -0.58 -0.53 -8.10
CA VAL A 53 -1.99 -0.45 -8.49
C VAL A 53 -2.88 -0.54 -7.26
N VAL A 54 -3.97 0.23 -7.28
CA VAL A 54 -5.05 0.11 -6.31
C VAL A 54 -6.21 -0.61 -6.97
N ILE A 55 -6.67 -1.69 -6.34
CA ILE A 55 -7.84 -2.44 -6.80
C ILE A 55 -9.04 -1.92 -6.03
N SER A 56 -10.03 -1.39 -6.75
CA SER A 56 -11.23 -0.84 -6.13
C SER A 56 -12.09 -1.92 -5.50
N GLU A 57 -12.59 -1.64 -4.32
CA GLU A 57 -13.58 -2.47 -3.66
C GLU A 57 -14.99 -2.10 -4.09
N PRO A 58 -15.94 -3.06 -4.07
CA PRO A 58 -17.35 -2.74 -4.27
C PRO A 58 -17.87 -1.84 -3.15
N ASN A 59 -18.98 -1.17 -3.40
CA ASN A 59 -19.63 -0.35 -2.39
C ASN A 59 -19.98 -1.19 -1.16
N GLY A 60 -19.55 -0.74 0.00
CA GLY A 60 -19.74 -1.43 1.26
C GLY A 60 -18.61 -2.40 1.62
N GLY A 61 -17.59 -2.54 0.77
CA GLY A 61 -16.42 -3.38 1.03
C GLY A 61 -16.48 -4.75 0.36
N ALA A 62 -15.35 -5.44 0.34
CA ALA A 62 -15.20 -6.75 -0.30
C ALA A 62 -16.13 -7.82 0.29
N HIS A 63 -16.39 -7.75 1.58
CA HIS A 63 -17.24 -8.72 2.28
C HIS A 63 -18.73 -8.59 1.90
N ARG A 64 -19.14 -7.47 1.37
CA ARG A 64 -20.51 -7.23 0.92
C ARG A 64 -20.78 -7.79 -0.47
N ASP A 65 -19.77 -7.80 -1.31
CA ASP A 65 -19.86 -8.33 -2.67
C ASP A 65 -18.57 -9.07 -3.04
N PRO A 66 -18.39 -10.28 -2.50
CA PRO A 66 -17.16 -11.05 -2.76
C PRO A 66 -16.94 -11.37 -4.23
N LYS A 67 -18.03 -11.53 -4.99
CA LYS A 67 -17.92 -11.85 -6.43
C LYS A 67 -17.33 -10.71 -7.23
N SER A 68 -17.76 -9.48 -6.99
CA SER A 68 -17.21 -8.31 -7.66
C SER A 68 -15.76 -8.06 -7.24
N SER A 69 -15.44 -8.24 -5.95
CA SER A 69 -14.07 -8.14 -5.46
C SER A 69 -13.15 -9.15 -6.11
N ALA A 70 -13.60 -10.39 -6.21
CA ALA A 70 -12.83 -11.46 -6.85
C ALA A 70 -12.60 -11.16 -8.33
N ARG A 71 -13.59 -10.60 -9.01
CA ARG A 71 -13.48 -10.21 -10.42
C ARG A 71 -12.47 -9.10 -10.61
N ASN A 72 -12.52 -8.06 -9.78
CA ASN A 72 -11.58 -6.94 -9.85
C ASN A 72 -10.14 -7.41 -9.60
N LEU A 73 -9.95 -8.27 -8.61
CA LEU A 73 -8.65 -8.87 -8.33
C LEU A 73 -8.17 -9.72 -9.50
N LYS A 74 -9.05 -10.55 -10.07
CA LYS A 74 -8.72 -11.38 -11.23
C LYS A 74 -8.24 -10.56 -12.41
N LEU A 75 -8.93 -9.47 -12.73
CA LEU A 75 -8.55 -8.59 -13.84
C LEU A 75 -7.17 -7.97 -13.60
N ALA A 76 -6.90 -7.49 -12.41
CA ALA A 76 -5.61 -6.92 -12.05
C ALA A 76 -4.49 -7.96 -12.15
N LEU A 77 -4.72 -9.18 -11.69
CA LEU A 77 -3.76 -10.27 -11.78
C LEU A 77 -3.48 -10.67 -13.24
N LEU A 78 -4.52 -10.72 -14.08
CA LEU A 78 -4.34 -11.04 -15.49
C LEU A 78 -3.53 -9.97 -16.23
N GLU A 79 -3.78 -8.70 -15.96
CA GLU A 79 -2.98 -7.61 -16.53
C GLU A 79 -1.50 -7.73 -16.12
N SER A 80 -1.24 -7.99 -14.85
CA SER A 80 0.12 -8.17 -14.33
C SER A 80 0.82 -9.37 -14.98
N LEU A 81 0.11 -10.48 -15.15
CA LEU A 81 0.65 -11.67 -15.81
C LEU A 81 0.98 -11.40 -17.28
N ASN A 82 0.16 -10.63 -17.97
CA ASN A 82 0.43 -10.23 -19.35
C ASN A 82 1.69 -9.39 -19.46
N GLU A 83 1.92 -8.47 -18.54
CA GLU A 83 3.16 -7.68 -18.49
C GLU A 83 4.38 -8.58 -18.28
N PHE A 84 4.28 -9.54 -17.37
CA PHE A 84 5.37 -10.48 -17.10
C PHE A 84 5.64 -11.42 -18.27
N SER A 85 4.63 -11.78 -19.05
CA SER A 85 4.79 -12.72 -20.17
C SER A 85 5.70 -12.19 -21.28
N VAL A 86 5.83 -10.88 -21.41
CA VAL A 86 6.72 -10.24 -22.40
C VAL A 86 8.12 -9.97 -21.86
N THR A 87 8.37 -10.22 -20.57
CA THR A 87 9.66 -10.02 -19.92
C THR A 87 10.43 -11.32 -19.85
N LYS A 88 11.71 -11.31 -20.22
CA LYS A 88 12.55 -12.51 -20.12
C LYS A 88 12.76 -12.87 -18.65
N PRO A 89 12.70 -14.19 -18.31
CA PRO A 89 12.86 -14.63 -16.93
C PRO A 89 14.14 -14.13 -16.25
N ASP A 90 15.24 -14.05 -17.00
CA ASP A 90 16.52 -13.61 -16.47
C ASP A 90 16.50 -12.15 -15.98
N MET A 91 15.58 -11.35 -16.46
CA MET A 91 15.46 -9.94 -16.11
C MET A 91 14.57 -9.70 -14.89
N PHE A 92 13.80 -10.69 -14.44
CA PHE A 92 12.88 -10.50 -13.32
C PHE A 92 13.59 -10.15 -12.03
N ILE A 93 14.68 -10.82 -11.73
CA ILE A 93 15.44 -10.60 -10.49
C ILE A 93 16.06 -9.21 -10.48
N ASP A 94 16.71 -8.83 -11.58
CA ASP A 94 17.35 -7.52 -11.70
C ASP A 94 16.32 -6.38 -11.60
N LYS A 95 15.21 -6.50 -12.28
CA LYS A 95 14.12 -5.51 -12.22
C LYS A 95 13.54 -5.39 -10.81
N ARG A 96 13.40 -6.52 -10.11
CA ARG A 96 12.92 -6.53 -8.73
C ARG A 96 13.87 -5.80 -7.80
N ILE A 97 15.16 -6.06 -7.93
CA ILE A 97 16.19 -5.38 -7.15
C ILE A 97 16.19 -3.88 -7.42
N GLU A 98 16.19 -3.48 -8.68
CA GLU A 98 16.14 -2.07 -9.08
C GLU A 98 14.91 -1.37 -8.50
N ARG A 99 13.77 -2.03 -8.52
CA ARG A 99 12.53 -1.48 -7.98
C ARG A 99 12.63 -1.20 -6.49
N TYR A 100 13.14 -2.15 -5.70
CA TYR A 100 13.29 -1.96 -4.26
C TYR A 100 14.36 -0.92 -3.93
N ASP A 101 15.42 -0.85 -4.70
CA ASP A 101 16.46 0.15 -4.52
C ASP A 101 15.95 1.57 -4.82
N ALA A 102 14.98 1.69 -5.72
CA ALA A 102 14.38 2.98 -6.07
C ALA A 102 13.35 3.47 -5.07
N MET A 103 12.91 2.60 -4.13
CA MET A 103 11.93 3.01 -3.13
C MET A 103 12.56 3.91 -2.08
N GLY A 104 11.78 4.90 -1.66
CA GLY A 104 12.19 5.84 -0.64
C GLY A 104 12.69 7.15 -1.23
N VAL A 105 12.35 8.22 -0.53
CA VAL A 105 12.79 9.58 -0.87
C VAL A 105 13.46 10.14 0.38
N PHE A 106 14.69 10.58 0.24
CA PHE A 106 15.42 11.19 1.34
C PHE A 106 16.28 12.34 0.83
N GLU A 107 16.52 13.27 1.71
CA GLU A 107 17.45 14.37 1.46
C GLU A 107 18.66 14.19 2.35
N ASP A 108 19.83 14.21 1.74
CA ASP A 108 21.08 14.16 2.46
C ASP A 108 21.50 15.58 2.82
N LYS A 109 21.25 15.96 4.06
CA LYS A 109 21.66 17.26 4.57
C LYS A 109 23.06 17.16 5.11
N LYS A 110 24.00 17.58 4.30
CA LYS A 110 25.37 17.73 4.75
C LYS A 110 25.58 19.04 5.46
#